data_1802d6a2313bf4b1aa01a2f05b6f641b
#
_entry.id   1802d6a2313bf4b1aa01a2f05b6f641b
#
_cell.length_a   1.000
_cell.length_b   1.000
_cell.length_c   1.000
_cell.angle_alpha   90.00
_cell.angle_beta   90.00
_cell.angle_gamma   90.00
#
_symmetry.space_group_name_H-M   'P 1'
#
loop_
_entity.id
_entity.type
_entity.pdbx_description
1 polymer ?
#
loop_
_entity_poly.entity_id
_entity_poly.type
_entity_poly.pdbx_seq_one_letter_code
_entity_poly.pdbx_strand_id
1 'polypeptide(L)'
;MREIQRASTQRYDVSEETEGGYPLVLHSEADPSRLGGTAVCGFSTVGSVGVIATSHLISSLQLGPMGTVLHPEFPAVALIHDSVPKHPVRVYQGDGIGVFTSEIQFNSEHDIYFANTVLEWFTKGGFDRLVVIDGVVSNDLGIKEDSELWGVSSSSGGRDQLDSSSIQRIQQGVVTGIAGYLIAE
;
A
#
# COMPACT_ATOMS: atom_id res chain seq x y z
N MET A 1 -28.11 16.43 -23.64
CA MET A 1 -26.65 16.48 -23.81
C MET A 1 -26.10 17.09 -22.53
N ARG A 2 -25.59 16.28 -21.61
CA ARG A 2 -25.06 16.76 -20.32
C ARG A 2 -23.59 17.14 -20.53
N GLU A 3 -23.31 18.38 -20.23
CA GLU A 3 -21.95 18.93 -20.24
C GLU A 3 -21.13 18.21 -19.17
N ILE A 4 -20.09 17.49 -19.61
CA ILE A 4 -19.09 16.97 -18.70
C ILE A 4 -18.26 18.16 -18.28
N GLN A 5 -18.54 18.75 -17.13
CA GLN A 5 -17.65 19.72 -16.52
C GLN A 5 -16.29 19.05 -16.34
N ARG A 6 -15.30 19.46 -17.09
CA ARG A 6 -13.90 19.09 -16.86
C ARG A 6 -13.51 19.64 -15.50
N ALA A 7 -13.52 18.78 -14.47
CA ALA A 7 -12.76 19.05 -13.29
C ALA A 7 -11.33 19.40 -13.74
N SER A 8 -10.76 20.43 -13.15
CA SER A 8 -9.44 20.96 -13.49
C SER A 8 -8.48 19.82 -13.77
N THR A 9 -7.97 19.77 -15.00
CA THR A 9 -6.96 18.77 -15.40
C THR A 9 -5.71 19.05 -14.57
N GLN A 10 -5.58 18.36 -13.44
CA GLN A 10 -4.30 18.28 -12.77
C GLN A 10 -3.32 17.65 -13.76
N ARG A 11 -2.32 18.41 -14.17
CA ARG A 11 -1.21 17.85 -14.93
C ARG A 11 -0.47 16.91 -14.02
N TYR A 12 -0.53 15.64 -14.33
CA TYR A 12 0.27 14.63 -13.70
C TYR A 12 1.71 14.78 -14.24
N ASP A 13 2.63 15.08 -13.36
CA ASP A 13 4.04 14.97 -13.69
C ASP A 13 4.39 13.48 -13.59
N VAL A 14 4.65 12.86 -14.74
CA VAL A 14 5.12 11.47 -14.79
C VAL A 14 6.59 11.55 -14.42
N SER A 15 6.91 11.25 -13.18
CA SER A 15 8.29 11.07 -12.75
C SER A 15 8.96 9.98 -13.62
N GLU A 16 10.20 10.23 -14.01
CA GLU A 16 11.06 9.45 -14.90
C GLU A 16 10.90 7.93 -14.73
N GLU A 17 11.11 7.19 -15.83
CA GLU A 17 11.03 5.72 -15.89
C GLU A 17 11.66 5.07 -14.67
N THR A 18 10.84 4.38 -13.91
CA THR A 18 11.25 3.64 -12.72
C THR A 18 11.92 2.34 -13.19
N GLU A 19 13.14 2.06 -12.74
CA GLU A 19 13.78 0.78 -13.02
C GLU A 19 12.94 -0.37 -12.42
N GLY A 20 12.01 -0.90 -13.22
CA GLY A 20 11.24 -2.11 -12.92
C GLY A 20 9.96 -1.94 -12.09
N GLY A 21 9.48 -0.71 -11.86
CA GLY A 21 8.20 -0.44 -11.20
C GLY A 21 7.16 0.22 -12.11
N TYR A 22 5.94 0.43 -11.61
CA TYR A 22 4.90 1.20 -12.28
C TYR A 22 5.01 2.69 -11.93
N PRO A 23 4.72 3.62 -12.84
CA PRO A 23 4.82 5.04 -12.56
C PRO A 23 3.83 5.47 -11.49
N LEU A 24 4.34 6.09 -10.43
CA LEU A 24 3.55 6.78 -9.43
C LEU A 24 3.38 8.24 -9.85
N VAL A 25 2.15 8.63 -10.11
CA VAL A 25 1.79 9.98 -10.50
C VAL A 25 1.40 10.76 -9.26
N LEU A 26 2.21 11.72 -8.86
CA LEU A 26 1.94 12.57 -7.71
C LEU A 26 0.97 13.70 -8.07
N HIS A 27 0.16 14.10 -7.11
CA HIS A 27 -0.63 15.32 -7.23
C HIS A 27 0.28 16.55 -7.12
N SER A 28 -0.03 17.62 -7.83
CA SER A 28 0.82 18.83 -7.92
C SER A 28 1.09 19.52 -6.57
N GLU A 29 0.28 19.24 -5.56
CA GLU A 29 0.43 19.79 -4.19
C GLU A 29 1.17 18.85 -3.24
N ALA A 30 1.50 17.64 -3.70
CA ALA A 30 2.21 16.66 -2.88
C ALA A 30 3.70 17.01 -2.78
N ASP A 31 4.23 16.99 -1.57
CA ASP A 31 5.66 17.16 -1.32
C ASP A 31 6.23 15.84 -0.78
N PRO A 32 6.80 14.99 -1.65
CA PRO A 32 7.32 13.69 -1.25
C PRO A 32 8.56 13.79 -0.33
N SER A 33 9.24 14.94 -0.29
CA SER A 33 10.44 15.13 0.52
C SER A 33 10.19 15.25 2.03
N ARG A 34 8.92 15.32 2.44
CA ARG A 34 8.51 15.54 3.84
C ARG A 34 7.81 14.35 4.49
N LEU A 35 7.81 13.20 3.86
CA LEU A 35 7.07 12.06 4.41
C LEU A 35 7.71 11.55 5.71
N GLY A 36 8.80 10.89 5.65
CA GLY A 36 9.44 10.29 6.83
C GLY A 36 8.53 9.35 7.64
N GLY A 37 9.04 8.81 8.72
CA GLY A 37 8.24 8.00 9.65
C GLY A 37 7.84 6.63 9.09
N THR A 38 6.54 6.28 9.13
CA THR A 38 6.06 4.94 8.77
C THR A 38 5.28 4.92 7.46
N ALA A 39 5.70 4.08 6.54
CA ALA A 39 4.93 3.69 5.36
C ALA A 39 4.07 2.48 5.67
N VAL A 40 2.78 2.53 5.36
CA VAL A 40 1.83 1.42 5.54
C VAL A 40 1.23 1.03 4.20
N CYS A 41 1.27 -0.26 3.88
CA CYS A 41 0.70 -0.79 2.66
C CYS A 41 -0.44 -1.76 2.94
N GLY A 42 -1.50 -1.69 2.12
CA GLY A 42 -2.60 -2.64 2.13
C GLY A 42 -3.14 -2.89 0.74
N PHE A 43 -3.22 -4.16 0.36
CA PHE A 43 -3.63 -4.61 -0.97
C PHE A 43 -4.89 -5.46 -0.90
N SER A 44 -5.59 -5.56 -2.03
CA SER A 44 -6.78 -6.41 -2.17
C SER A 44 -6.36 -7.86 -2.32
N THR A 45 -6.14 -8.51 -1.19
CA THR A 45 -5.79 -9.92 -1.05
C THR A 45 -6.87 -10.68 -0.28
N VAL A 46 -6.53 -11.78 0.37
CA VAL A 46 -7.47 -12.61 1.13
C VAL A 46 -8.25 -11.77 2.16
N GLY A 47 -9.57 -11.82 2.06
CA GLY A 47 -10.48 -11.10 2.96
C GLY A 47 -10.42 -9.57 2.88
N SER A 48 -9.64 -9.01 1.93
CA SER A 48 -9.42 -7.55 1.79
C SER A 48 -8.95 -6.86 3.08
N VAL A 49 -8.29 -7.61 3.98
CA VAL A 49 -7.85 -7.11 5.31
C VAL A 49 -6.96 -5.88 5.17
N GLY A 50 -5.99 -5.91 4.25
CA GLY A 50 -5.08 -4.79 3.99
C GLY A 50 -5.82 -3.53 3.56
N VAL A 51 -6.76 -3.66 2.63
CA VAL A 51 -7.59 -2.53 2.13
C VAL A 51 -8.47 -1.96 3.23
N ILE A 52 -9.10 -2.80 4.03
CA ILE A 52 -9.96 -2.36 5.14
C ILE A 52 -9.13 -1.59 6.18
N ALA A 53 -7.98 -2.14 6.57
CA ALA A 53 -7.10 -1.50 7.54
C ALA A 53 -6.55 -0.16 7.03
N THR A 54 -6.06 -0.09 5.79
CA THR A 54 -5.56 1.16 5.21
C THR A 54 -6.66 2.18 5.01
N SER A 55 -7.86 1.78 4.60
CA SER A 55 -9.01 2.69 4.49
C SER A 55 -9.40 3.27 5.85
N HIS A 56 -9.34 2.46 6.91
CA HIS A 56 -9.57 2.93 8.27
C HIS A 56 -8.50 3.94 8.71
N LEU A 57 -7.22 3.67 8.47
CA LEU A 57 -6.13 4.60 8.78
C LEU A 57 -6.29 5.93 8.04
N ILE A 58 -6.56 5.89 6.73
CA ILE A 58 -6.77 7.09 5.90
C ILE A 58 -7.89 7.95 6.49
N SER A 59 -9.01 7.33 6.82
CA SER A 59 -10.18 8.04 7.36
C SER A 59 -9.94 8.56 8.78
N SER A 60 -9.42 7.73 9.68
CA SER A 60 -9.25 8.06 11.10
C SER A 60 -8.17 9.13 11.32
N LEU A 61 -7.12 9.10 10.52
CA LEU A 61 -6.01 10.08 10.58
C LEU A 61 -6.19 11.24 9.61
N GLN A 62 -7.29 11.26 8.85
CA GLN A 62 -7.61 12.31 7.87
C GLN A 62 -6.46 12.55 6.88
N LEU A 63 -5.86 11.47 6.36
CA LEU A 63 -4.72 11.57 5.47
C LEU A 63 -5.11 12.20 4.14
N GLY A 64 -4.29 13.13 3.66
CA GLY A 64 -4.47 13.79 2.38
C GLY A 64 -4.04 12.92 1.19
N PRO A 65 -4.73 13.01 0.03
CA PRO A 65 -4.32 12.29 -1.17
C PRO A 65 -2.97 12.83 -1.68
N MET A 66 -2.03 11.94 -1.95
CA MET A 66 -0.71 12.27 -2.46
C MET A 66 -0.54 11.95 -3.94
N GLY A 67 -1.06 10.81 -4.38
CA GLY A 67 -0.89 10.36 -5.76
C GLY A 67 -1.65 9.09 -6.10
N THR A 68 -1.44 8.63 -7.32
CA THR A 68 -2.01 7.39 -7.84
C THR A 68 -1.01 6.66 -8.73
N VAL A 69 -1.13 5.34 -8.81
CA VAL A 69 -0.37 4.52 -9.76
C VAL A 69 -1.26 4.21 -10.95
N LEU A 70 -0.74 4.47 -12.14
CA LEU A 70 -1.44 4.23 -13.40
C LEU A 70 -0.59 3.32 -14.31
N HIS A 71 -1.23 2.33 -14.89
CA HIS A 71 -0.61 1.51 -15.92
C HIS A 71 -1.64 1.07 -16.95
N PRO A 72 -1.29 0.97 -18.25
CA PRO A 72 -2.22 0.55 -19.31
C PRO A 72 -2.82 -0.84 -19.14
N GLU A 73 -2.12 -1.74 -18.45
CA GLU A 73 -2.59 -3.10 -18.16
C GLU A 73 -3.51 -3.18 -16.94
N PHE A 74 -3.67 -2.10 -16.19
CA PHE A 74 -4.61 -2.09 -15.08
C PHE A 74 -6.06 -2.13 -15.59
N PRO A 75 -6.95 -2.80 -14.87
CA PRO A 75 -8.37 -2.78 -15.20
C PRO A 75 -8.90 -1.35 -15.27
N ALA A 76 -9.69 -1.05 -16.30
CA ALA A 76 -10.36 0.25 -16.46
C ALA A 76 -11.48 0.39 -15.42
N VAL A 77 -11.13 0.66 -14.18
CA VAL A 77 -12.02 0.73 -13.02
C VAL A 77 -11.93 2.11 -12.37
N ALA A 78 -13.07 2.66 -12.01
CA ALA A 78 -13.16 3.79 -11.10
C ALA A 78 -13.92 3.36 -9.84
N LEU A 79 -13.36 3.64 -8.69
CA LEU A 79 -14.01 3.42 -7.40
C LEU A 79 -14.78 4.68 -7.01
N ILE A 80 -15.95 4.52 -6.44
CA ILE A 80 -16.76 5.66 -6.00
C ILE A 80 -16.74 5.70 -4.47
N HIS A 81 -16.10 6.72 -3.91
CA HIS A 81 -16.09 7.01 -2.48
C HIS A 81 -16.71 8.38 -2.26
N ASP A 82 -17.73 8.47 -1.43
CA ASP A 82 -18.44 9.70 -1.13
C ASP A 82 -18.91 10.44 -2.40
N SER A 83 -19.43 9.68 -3.36
CA SER A 83 -19.86 10.18 -4.68
C SER A 83 -18.75 10.76 -5.57
N VAL A 84 -17.48 10.55 -5.21
CA VAL A 84 -16.32 11.00 -5.97
C VAL A 84 -15.61 9.80 -6.62
N PRO A 85 -15.38 9.81 -7.94
CA PRO A 85 -14.60 8.77 -8.60
C PRO A 85 -13.12 8.88 -8.25
N LYS A 86 -12.52 7.74 -7.93
CA LYS A 86 -11.10 7.63 -7.57
C LYS A 86 -10.44 6.48 -8.33
N HIS A 87 -9.15 6.61 -8.58
CA HIS A 87 -8.34 5.49 -9.08
C HIS A 87 -8.22 4.40 -8.01
N PRO A 88 -8.12 3.12 -8.42
CA PRO A 88 -8.07 2.00 -7.47
C PRO A 88 -6.75 1.89 -6.69
N VAL A 89 -5.67 2.42 -7.23
CA VAL A 89 -4.34 2.43 -6.59
C VAL A 89 -3.99 3.84 -6.20
N ARG A 90 -3.84 4.07 -4.93
CA ARG A 90 -3.68 5.41 -4.38
C ARG A 90 -2.66 5.47 -3.27
N VAL A 91 -2.07 6.66 -3.14
CA VAL A 91 -1.14 7.00 -2.06
C VAL A 91 -1.68 8.18 -1.29
N TYR A 92 -1.59 8.10 0.02
CA TYR A 92 -2.02 9.12 0.96
C TYR A 92 -0.87 9.47 1.91
N GLN A 93 -0.91 10.68 2.46
CA GLN A 93 0.09 11.16 3.42
C GLN A 93 -0.53 11.93 4.57
N GLY A 94 0.17 11.91 5.69
CA GLY A 94 -0.09 12.73 6.86
C GLY A 94 1.22 12.99 7.60
N ASP A 95 1.13 13.52 8.81
CA ASP A 95 2.29 13.84 9.63
C ASP A 95 2.98 12.55 10.12
N GLY A 96 4.15 12.24 9.55
CA GLY A 96 4.93 11.05 9.89
C GLY A 96 4.35 9.71 9.42
N ILE A 97 3.37 9.73 8.51
CA ILE A 97 2.78 8.50 7.96
C ILE A 97 2.45 8.66 6.48
N GLY A 98 2.77 7.62 5.70
CA GLY A 98 2.29 7.45 4.33
C GLY A 98 1.51 6.16 4.20
N VAL A 99 0.46 6.14 3.39
CA VAL A 99 -0.36 4.94 3.12
C VAL A 99 -0.42 4.68 1.63
N PHE A 100 -0.02 3.47 1.23
CA PHE A 100 -0.17 2.96 -0.13
C PHE A 100 -1.25 1.89 -0.14
N THR A 101 -2.31 2.07 -0.93
CA THR A 101 -3.43 1.14 -0.97
C THR A 101 -3.84 0.80 -2.39
N SER A 102 -4.20 -0.47 -2.62
CA SER A 102 -4.80 -0.94 -3.86
C SER A 102 -6.07 -1.71 -3.58
N GLU A 103 -7.18 -1.21 -4.11
CA GLU A 103 -8.51 -1.83 -3.98
C GLU A 103 -8.84 -2.78 -5.15
N ILE A 104 -7.91 -2.97 -6.09
CA ILE A 104 -8.02 -4.00 -7.13
C ILE A 104 -7.05 -5.14 -6.86
N GLN A 105 -7.45 -6.32 -7.24
CA GLN A 105 -6.60 -7.50 -7.23
C GLN A 105 -5.87 -7.60 -8.56
N PHE A 106 -4.57 -7.83 -8.50
CA PHE A 106 -3.73 -8.03 -9.68
C PHE A 106 -3.43 -9.51 -9.91
N ASN A 107 -3.07 -9.83 -11.14
CA ASN A 107 -2.44 -11.10 -11.44
C ASN A 107 -1.03 -11.11 -10.85
N SER A 108 -0.52 -12.29 -10.48
CA SER A 108 0.80 -12.45 -9.86
C SER A 108 1.99 -11.97 -10.73
N GLU A 109 1.79 -11.83 -12.03
CA GLU A 109 2.78 -11.23 -12.94
C GLU A 109 3.05 -9.75 -12.64
N HIS A 110 2.15 -9.07 -11.95
CA HIS A 110 2.29 -7.68 -11.54
C HIS A 110 2.94 -7.50 -10.16
N ASP A 111 3.08 -8.56 -9.37
CA ASP A 111 3.50 -8.48 -7.96
C ASP A 111 4.85 -7.79 -7.78
N ILE A 112 5.86 -8.19 -8.57
CA ILE A 112 7.22 -7.64 -8.47
C ILE A 112 7.25 -6.17 -8.90
N TYR A 113 6.58 -5.84 -10.01
CA TYR A 113 6.53 -4.44 -10.49
C TYR A 113 5.84 -3.52 -9.47
N PHE A 114 4.77 -4.02 -8.86
CA PHE A 114 4.06 -3.30 -7.81
C PHE A 114 4.90 -3.12 -6.56
N ALA A 115 5.59 -4.16 -6.13
CA ALA A 115 6.51 -4.11 -4.99
C ALA A 115 7.64 -3.10 -5.24
N ASN A 116 8.23 -3.08 -6.44
CA ASN A 116 9.24 -2.09 -6.81
C ASN A 116 8.70 -0.65 -6.74
N THR A 117 7.47 -0.42 -7.20
CA THR A 117 6.81 0.89 -7.06
C THR A 117 6.68 1.31 -5.59
N VAL A 118 6.32 0.37 -4.71
CA VAL A 118 6.23 0.62 -3.27
C VAL A 118 7.60 0.91 -2.66
N LEU A 119 8.63 0.14 -3.01
CA LEU A 119 10.00 0.35 -2.52
C LEU A 119 10.57 1.70 -2.97
N GLU A 120 10.30 2.08 -4.21
CA GLU A 120 10.70 3.39 -4.72
C GLU A 120 10.01 4.53 -3.96
N TRP A 121 8.70 4.43 -3.78
CA TRP A 121 7.93 5.38 -2.97
C TRP A 121 8.44 5.45 -1.53
N PHE A 122 8.71 4.30 -0.92
CA PHE A 122 9.27 4.19 0.42
C PHE A 122 10.61 4.92 0.52
N THR A 123 11.51 4.64 -0.41
CA THR A 123 12.87 5.22 -0.43
C THR A 123 12.85 6.72 -0.70
N LYS A 124 12.11 7.16 -1.74
CA LYS A 124 11.99 8.58 -2.11
C LYS A 124 11.28 9.40 -1.03
N GLY A 125 10.32 8.80 -0.34
CA GLY A 125 9.61 9.43 0.78
C GLY A 125 10.42 9.52 2.07
N GLY A 126 11.61 8.90 2.13
CA GLY A 126 12.48 8.92 3.31
C GLY A 126 11.85 8.26 4.54
N PHE A 127 11.03 7.25 4.34
CA PHE A 127 10.40 6.53 5.45
C PHE A 127 11.41 5.66 6.20
N ASP A 128 11.24 5.59 7.51
CA ASP A 128 12.09 4.79 8.41
C ASP A 128 11.65 3.33 8.48
N ARG A 129 10.38 3.06 8.19
CA ARG A 129 9.75 1.75 8.34
C ARG A 129 8.69 1.51 7.30
N LEU A 130 8.65 0.27 6.78
CA LEU A 130 7.59 -0.23 5.92
C LEU A 130 6.78 -1.29 6.67
N VAL A 131 5.47 -1.12 6.73
CA VAL A 131 4.53 -2.08 7.30
C VAL A 131 3.56 -2.52 6.20
N VAL A 132 3.47 -3.81 5.97
CA VAL A 132 2.49 -4.39 5.04
C VAL A 132 1.42 -5.11 5.85
N ILE A 133 0.16 -4.76 5.62
CA ILE A 133 -1.00 -5.41 6.23
C ILE A 133 -1.63 -6.31 5.19
N ASP A 134 -1.72 -7.59 5.50
CA ASP A 134 -2.23 -8.59 4.56
C ASP A 134 -3.16 -9.59 5.25
N GLY A 135 -4.03 -10.24 4.47
CA GLY A 135 -4.86 -11.33 4.91
C GLY A 135 -4.22 -12.68 4.54
N VAL A 136 -4.23 -13.60 5.48
CA VAL A 136 -3.72 -14.96 5.25
C VAL A 136 -4.79 -16.00 5.57
N VAL A 137 -4.76 -17.12 4.88
CA VAL A 137 -5.58 -18.28 5.21
C VAL A 137 -4.89 -19.06 6.34
N SER A 138 -5.56 -19.24 7.47
CA SER A 138 -4.98 -19.85 8.68
C SER A 138 -4.34 -21.22 8.45
N ASN A 139 -4.85 -21.99 7.51
CA ASN A 139 -4.31 -23.32 7.18
C ASN A 139 -2.90 -23.28 6.56
N ASP A 140 -2.52 -22.18 5.91
CA ASP A 140 -1.24 -22.08 5.18
C ASP A 140 -0.05 -21.83 6.12
N LEU A 141 -0.32 -21.34 7.32
CA LEU A 141 0.70 -20.99 8.32
C LEU A 141 0.77 -21.97 9.51
N GLY A 142 -0.04 -23.04 9.52
CA GLY A 142 -0.11 -23.96 10.66
C GLY A 142 -0.59 -23.28 11.96
N ILE A 143 -1.32 -22.20 11.84
CA ILE A 143 -1.80 -21.35 12.93
C ILE A 143 -2.90 -22.07 13.69
N LYS A 144 -2.76 -22.20 15.00
CA LYS A 144 -3.84 -22.61 15.88
C LYS A 144 -4.76 -21.41 16.14
N GLU A 145 -6.06 -21.65 16.17
CA GLU A 145 -7.16 -20.67 16.10
C GLU A 145 -7.21 -19.54 17.13
N ASP A 146 -6.24 -19.40 18.04
CA ASP A 146 -6.35 -18.50 19.18
C ASP A 146 -5.72 -17.12 19.01
N SER A 147 -5.15 -16.79 17.85
CA SER A 147 -4.50 -15.49 17.65
C SER A 147 -5.03 -14.80 16.41
N GLU A 148 -5.57 -13.60 16.59
CA GLU A 148 -6.15 -12.79 15.53
C GLU A 148 -5.08 -12.08 14.68
N LEU A 149 -3.87 -11.85 15.23
CA LEU A 149 -2.79 -11.12 14.57
C LEU A 149 -1.46 -11.88 14.64
N TRP A 150 -0.82 -11.95 13.48
CA TRP A 150 0.50 -12.55 13.32
C TRP A 150 1.43 -11.57 12.62
N GLY A 151 2.71 -11.64 12.93
CA GLY A 151 3.69 -10.75 12.33
C GLY A 151 4.99 -11.45 11.99
N VAL A 152 5.68 -10.88 11.00
CA VAL A 152 7.04 -11.22 10.62
C VAL A 152 7.81 -9.92 10.38
N SER A 153 9.10 -9.90 10.66
CA SER A 153 9.95 -8.73 10.38
C SER A 153 11.34 -9.16 9.97
N SER A 154 11.88 -8.51 8.95
CA SER A 154 13.26 -8.65 8.48
C SER A 154 14.27 -8.10 9.50
N SER A 155 13.92 -7.08 10.28
CA SER A 155 14.80 -6.44 11.25
C SER A 155 14.65 -6.96 12.68
N SER A 156 15.70 -6.89 13.50
CA SER A 156 15.64 -7.21 14.93
C SER A 156 14.73 -6.25 15.68
N GLY A 157 14.84 -4.95 15.43
CA GLY A 157 13.97 -3.95 16.07
C GLY A 157 12.49 -4.12 15.75
N GLY A 158 12.15 -4.54 14.52
CA GLY A 158 10.79 -4.90 14.16
C GLY A 158 10.29 -6.13 14.92
N ARG A 159 11.14 -7.15 15.10
CA ARG A 159 10.77 -8.33 15.91
C ARG A 159 10.53 -7.98 17.39
N ASP A 160 11.37 -7.13 17.97
CA ASP A 160 11.19 -6.65 19.35
C ASP A 160 9.89 -5.84 19.49
N GLN A 161 9.51 -5.11 18.45
CA GLN A 161 8.26 -4.38 18.43
C GLN A 161 7.02 -5.30 18.34
N LEU A 162 7.08 -6.37 17.54
CA LEU A 162 6.02 -7.37 17.52
C LEU A 162 5.79 -7.96 18.92
N ASP A 163 6.88 -8.34 19.60
CA ASP A 163 6.82 -8.89 20.96
C ASP A 163 6.23 -7.89 21.96
N SER A 164 6.67 -6.63 21.92
CA SER A 164 6.15 -5.58 22.82
C SER A 164 4.68 -5.23 22.58
N SER A 165 4.20 -5.43 21.36
CA SER A 165 2.81 -5.24 20.97
C SER A 165 1.94 -6.47 21.14
N SER A 166 2.49 -7.55 21.72
CA SER A 166 1.81 -8.85 21.89
C SER A 166 1.32 -9.48 20.58
N ILE A 167 2.00 -9.17 19.47
CA ILE A 167 1.73 -9.76 18.16
C ILE A 167 2.57 -11.03 18.03
N GLN A 168 1.93 -12.16 17.78
CA GLN A 168 2.62 -13.44 17.66
C GLN A 168 3.49 -13.47 16.40
N ARG A 169 4.73 -13.98 16.51
CA ARG A 169 5.63 -14.09 15.39
C ARG A 169 5.43 -15.36 14.60
N ILE A 170 5.36 -15.24 13.28
CA ILE A 170 5.41 -16.39 12.36
C ILE A 170 6.82 -16.99 12.44
N GLN A 171 6.92 -18.24 12.87
CA GLN A 171 8.21 -18.93 13.02
C GLN A 171 8.66 -19.60 11.72
N GLN A 172 7.72 -20.15 10.96
CA GLN A 172 7.93 -20.80 9.67
C GLN A 172 6.69 -20.60 8.81
N GLY A 173 6.89 -20.34 7.53
CA GLY A 173 5.80 -20.15 6.58
C GLY A 173 6.29 -19.60 5.26
N VAL A 174 5.37 -19.40 4.36
CA VAL A 174 5.60 -18.77 3.06
C VAL A 174 4.68 -17.56 2.97
N VAL A 175 5.26 -16.40 2.72
CA VAL A 175 4.51 -15.18 2.37
C VAL A 175 4.67 -14.99 0.87
N THR A 176 3.58 -14.85 0.15
CA THR A 176 3.56 -14.74 -1.32
C THR A 176 3.08 -13.37 -1.77
N GLY A 177 3.14 -13.13 -3.07
CA GLY A 177 2.67 -11.89 -3.67
C GLY A 177 3.52 -10.67 -3.33
N ILE A 178 2.92 -9.51 -3.42
CA ILE A 178 3.56 -8.22 -3.14
C ILE A 178 4.17 -8.18 -1.73
N ALA A 179 3.42 -8.66 -0.73
CA ALA A 179 3.88 -8.70 0.67
C ALA A 179 5.12 -9.59 0.83
N GLY A 180 5.15 -10.75 0.17
CA GLY A 180 6.29 -11.67 0.20
C GLY A 180 7.55 -11.05 -0.37
N TYR A 181 7.44 -10.36 -1.49
CA TYR A 181 8.57 -9.66 -2.10
C TYR A 181 9.08 -8.54 -1.20
N LEU A 182 8.17 -7.68 -0.70
CA LEU A 182 8.53 -6.52 0.14
C LEU A 182 9.22 -6.90 1.46
N ILE A 183 8.94 -8.07 2.04
CA ILE A 183 9.59 -8.50 3.28
C ILE A 183 10.95 -9.14 3.05
N ALA A 184 11.20 -9.64 1.83
CA ALA A 184 12.47 -10.27 1.45
C ALA A 184 13.56 -9.26 1.09
N GLU A 185 13.19 -8.04 0.63
CA GLU A 185 14.08 -6.91 0.30
C GLU A 185 14.42 -6.08 1.54
#